data_55ea497488755475d780d3aae0528f41
#
_entry.id   55ea497488755475d780d3aae0528f41
#
_cell.length_a   1.000
_cell.length_b   1.000
_cell.length_c   1.000
_cell.angle_alpha   90.00
_cell.angle_beta   90.00
_cell.angle_gamma   90.00
#
_symmetry.space_group_name_H-M   'P 1'
#
loop_
_entity.id
_entity.type
_entity.pdbx_description
1 polymer ?
#
loop_
_entity_poly.entity_id
_entity_poly.type
_entity_poly.pdbx_seq_one_letter_code
_entity_poly.pdbx_strand_id
1 'polypeptide(L)'
;VYDNTLNPVQNIWDGIRYKVYIDWNSQLNHPGGDVGRNTFNFGFDGRAYYPIYRNFIWAGRVAGDFSWGNQKYIYYLGGIDNWLMFDDNQKTNNDSSTSYRYFNAANQPAPDQDYAFQSLAVNLRGFIQNAANGNNSLVINSEFRLPVFTTLLDKPINNALVRNFQLTQCMDLGSAGNGAYNNVSRPSITYTDPSGPTV
;
A
#
# COMPACT_ATOMS: atom_id res chain seq x y z
N VAL A 1 9.39 9.30 15.03
CA VAL A 1 8.52 10.05 14.10
C VAL A 1 9.03 11.48 14.02
N TYR A 2 9.16 11.99 12.83
CA TYR A 2 9.47 13.38 12.55
C TYR A 2 8.45 13.94 11.56
N ASP A 3 8.01 15.17 11.78
CA ASP A 3 7.05 15.83 10.90
C ASP A 3 7.25 17.36 10.96
N ASN A 4 7.63 17.94 9.83
CA ASN A 4 7.72 19.39 9.66
C ASN A 4 6.86 19.89 8.50
N THR A 5 5.82 19.13 8.14
CA THR A 5 4.96 19.50 7.02
C THR A 5 4.16 20.75 7.30
N LEU A 6 4.05 21.60 6.29
CA LEU A 6 3.31 22.86 6.34
C LEU A 6 1.90 22.68 5.77
N ASN A 7 0.95 23.37 6.40
CA ASN A 7 -0.46 23.44 6.01
C ASN A 7 -1.18 22.08 5.96
N PRO A 8 -1.30 21.37 7.07
CA PRO A 8 -1.91 20.04 7.11
C PRO A 8 -3.44 20.04 6.90
N VAL A 9 -4.12 21.19 6.91
CA VAL A 9 -5.59 21.25 6.97
C VAL A 9 -6.27 20.97 5.65
N GLN A 10 -5.69 21.38 4.52
CA GLN A 10 -6.33 21.21 3.22
C GLN A 10 -5.47 20.40 2.24
N ASN A 11 -4.20 20.73 2.17
CA ASN A 11 -3.26 20.06 1.27
C ASN A 11 -1.86 20.30 1.82
N ILE A 12 -1.12 19.26 2.13
CA ILE A 12 0.25 19.40 2.61
C ILE A 12 1.06 19.96 1.44
N TRP A 13 1.59 21.15 1.63
CA TRP A 13 2.23 21.90 0.57
C TRP A 13 3.72 21.70 0.51
N ASP A 14 4.38 21.66 1.66
CA ASP A 14 5.82 21.58 1.77
C ASP A 14 6.22 20.84 3.03
N GLY A 15 7.40 20.23 3.00
CA GLY A 15 7.99 19.59 4.15
C GLY A 15 8.25 18.10 3.98
N ILE A 16 8.81 17.55 5.03
CA ILE A 16 9.17 16.13 5.10
C ILE A 16 8.54 15.54 6.35
N ARG A 17 8.05 14.33 6.19
CA ARG A 17 7.51 13.54 7.28
C ARG A 17 8.04 12.12 7.18
N TYR A 18 8.53 11.58 8.28
CA TYR A 18 8.93 10.18 8.29
C TYR A 18 8.66 9.49 9.64
N LYS A 19 8.43 8.21 9.55
CA LYS A 19 8.27 7.29 10.67
C LYS A 19 9.21 6.10 10.43
N VAL A 20 9.95 5.72 11.45
CA VAL A 20 10.69 4.46 11.51
C VAL A 20 10.28 3.75 12.78
N TYR A 21 10.10 2.44 12.73
CA TYR A 21 9.73 1.63 13.87
C TYR A 21 10.33 0.24 13.79
N ILE A 22 10.53 -0.32 14.97
CA ILE A 22 10.97 -1.70 15.17
C ILE A 22 10.04 -2.30 16.23
N ASP A 23 9.46 -3.42 15.90
CA ASP A 23 8.62 -4.18 16.82
C ASP A 23 9.24 -5.55 17.07
N TRP A 24 9.26 -5.95 18.32
CA TRP A 24 9.66 -7.28 18.74
C TRP A 24 8.54 -7.91 19.57
N ASN A 25 8.01 -9.01 19.08
CA ASN A 25 7.01 -9.80 19.77
C ASN A 25 7.58 -11.15 20.12
N SER A 26 7.52 -11.52 21.40
CA SER A 26 8.01 -12.80 21.92
C SER A 26 6.98 -13.43 22.82
N GLN A 27 6.80 -14.74 22.69
CA GLN A 27 5.98 -15.52 23.57
C GLN A 27 6.79 -15.90 24.82
N LEU A 28 6.41 -15.36 25.98
CA LEU A 28 7.15 -15.52 27.24
C LEU A 28 6.86 -16.85 27.98
N ASN A 29 5.67 -17.44 27.79
CA ASN A 29 5.29 -18.70 28.42
C ASN A 29 4.53 -19.59 27.44
N HIS A 30 5.06 -20.78 27.19
CA HIS A 30 4.34 -21.80 26.45
C HIS A 30 4.19 -23.07 27.31
N PRO A 31 2.96 -23.39 27.74
CA PRO A 31 2.71 -24.66 28.43
C PRO A 31 2.72 -25.78 27.39
N GLY A 32 3.82 -26.46 27.21
CA GLY A 32 3.90 -27.57 26.27
C GLY A 32 5.27 -27.81 25.64
N GLY A 33 6.26 -26.99 25.94
CA GLY A 33 7.66 -27.26 25.57
C GLY A 33 8.02 -26.95 24.11
N ASP A 34 7.14 -26.30 23.36
CA ASP A 34 7.44 -25.85 21.99
C ASP A 34 8.43 -24.68 21.98
N VAL A 35 9.12 -24.53 20.85
CA VAL A 35 10.07 -23.44 20.61
C VAL A 35 9.35 -22.10 20.79
N GLY A 36 9.88 -21.23 21.67
CA GLY A 36 9.33 -19.90 21.89
C GLY A 36 9.19 -19.14 20.56
N ARG A 37 8.01 -18.53 20.35
CA ARG A 37 7.68 -17.82 19.13
C ARG A 37 8.22 -16.40 19.19
N ASN A 38 9.01 -16.01 18.20
CA ASN A 38 9.60 -14.68 18.10
C ASN A 38 9.33 -14.09 16.72
N THR A 39 8.90 -12.84 16.73
CA THR A 39 8.66 -12.06 15.51
C THR A 39 9.36 -10.72 15.66
N PHE A 40 10.18 -10.37 14.68
CA PHE A 40 10.77 -9.05 14.54
C PHE A 40 10.16 -8.37 13.33
N ASN A 41 9.84 -7.11 13.48
CA ASN A 41 9.33 -6.29 12.42
C ASN A 41 10.06 -4.95 12.39
N PHE A 42 10.51 -4.54 11.20
CA PHE A 42 11.09 -3.23 10.93
C PHE A 42 10.28 -2.57 9.84
N GLY A 43 9.88 -1.33 10.08
CA GLY A 43 9.16 -0.57 9.07
C GLY A 43 9.59 0.88 9.02
N PHE A 44 9.42 1.47 7.84
CA PHE A 44 9.62 2.88 7.61
C PHE A 44 8.57 3.43 6.65
N ASP A 45 8.21 4.70 6.83
CA ASP A 45 7.33 5.48 5.95
C ASP A 45 7.90 6.89 5.86
N GLY A 46 8.46 7.24 4.75
CA GLY A 46 9.00 8.56 4.46
C GLY A 46 8.16 9.26 3.39
N ARG A 47 7.81 10.51 3.63
CA ARG A 47 7.02 11.35 2.73
C ARG A 47 7.69 12.70 2.57
N ALA A 48 7.73 13.19 1.35
CA ALA A 48 8.24 14.49 1.02
C ALA A 48 7.24 15.24 0.13
N TYR A 49 7.09 16.51 0.40
CA TYR A 49 6.20 17.40 -0.33
C TYR A 49 7.01 18.59 -0.81
N TYR A 50 6.91 18.90 -2.08
CA TYR A 50 7.67 19.97 -2.69
C TYR A 50 6.79 20.83 -3.61
N PRO A 51 6.66 22.13 -3.35
CA PRO A 51 5.96 23.04 -4.23
C PRO A 51 6.78 23.28 -5.49
N ILE A 52 6.23 22.98 -6.66
CA ILE A 52 6.89 23.17 -7.95
C ILE A 52 6.61 24.57 -8.47
N TYR A 53 5.35 24.97 -8.47
CA TYR A 53 4.92 26.26 -8.94
C TYR A 53 3.61 26.67 -8.29
N ARG A 54 3.58 27.81 -7.58
CA ARG A 54 2.40 28.26 -6.82
C ARG A 54 1.83 27.13 -5.95
N ASN A 55 0.60 26.70 -6.25
CA ASN A 55 -0.09 25.62 -5.54
C ASN A 55 0.10 24.23 -6.19
N PHE A 56 0.91 24.13 -7.24
CA PHE A 56 1.24 22.87 -7.88
C PHE A 56 2.34 22.15 -7.06
N ILE A 57 2.04 20.97 -6.58
CA ILE A 57 2.86 20.25 -5.59
C ILE A 57 3.21 18.86 -6.12
N TRP A 58 4.44 18.47 -5.90
CA TRP A 58 4.84 17.08 -5.97
C TRP A 58 4.86 16.48 -4.57
N ALA A 59 4.23 15.30 -4.42
CA ALA A 59 4.24 14.51 -3.19
C ALA A 59 4.85 13.14 -3.48
N GLY A 60 5.92 12.81 -2.80
CA GLY A 60 6.59 11.52 -2.87
C GLY A 60 6.46 10.76 -1.57
N ARG A 61 6.33 9.42 -1.65
CA ARG A 61 6.35 8.52 -0.51
C ARG A 61 7.18 7.29 -0.82
N VAL A 62 7.98 6.89 0.14
CA VAL A 62 8.65 5.59 0.16
C VAL A 62 8.33 4.93 1.48
N ALA A 63 7.77 3.71 1.42
CA ALA A 63 7.43 2.95 2.60
C ALA A 63 7.81 1.49 2.42
N GLY A 64 8.26 0.86 3.49
CA GLY A 64 8.61 -0.54 3.49
C GLY A 64 8.45 -1.16 4.87
N ASP A 65 8.10 -2.42 4.86
CA ASP A 65 7.93 -3.26 6.03
C ASP A 65 8.65 -4.58 5.81
N PHE A 66 9.39 -5.02 6.83
CA PHE A 66 10.21 -6.21 6.79
C PHE A 66 9.98 -7.01 8.06
N SER A 67 9.64 -8.28 7.93
CA SER A 67 9.40 -9.17 9.05
C SER A 67 10.26 -10.42 8.98
N TRP A 68 10.86 -10.79 10.10
CA TRP A 68 11.67 -12.00 10.23
C TRP A 68 11.50 -12.64 11.60
N GLY A 69 12.04 -13.81 11.78
CA GLY A 69 11.89 -14.62 12.99
C GLY A 69 11.36 -16.01 12.65
N ASN A 70 11.06 -16.80 13.69
CA ASN A 70 10.41 -18.10 13.51
C ASN A 70 8.89 -17.99 13.27
N GLN A 71 8.31 -16.81 13.51
CA GLN A 71 7.00 -16.41 12.99
C GLN A 71 7.12 -15.02 12.37
N LYS A 72 6.36 -14.75 11.32
CA LYS A 72 6.50 -13.54 10.49
C LYS A 72 5.14 -12.88 10.29
N TYR A 73 5.17 -11.58 9.97
CA TYR A 73 4.03 -10.90 9.38
C TYR A 73 3.96 -11.23 7.89
N ILE A 74 2.76 -11.39 7.39
CA ILE A 74 2.51 -11.37 5.95
C ILE A 74 1.93 -10.02 5.57
N TYR A 75 2.53 -9.38 4.57
CA TYR A 75 2.09 -8.12 3.99
C TYR A 75 1.41 -8.40 2.66
N TYR A 76 0.18 -7.91 2.53
CA TYR A 76 -0.57 -7.93 1.28
C TYR A 76 -0.47 -6.58 0.60
N LEU A 77 0.10 -6.56 -0.61
CA LEU A 77 0.28 -5.35 -1.39
C LEU A 77 -0.91 -5.14 -2.32
N GLY A 78 -1.34 -3.88 -2.46
CA GLY A 78 -2.41 -3.49 -3.36
C GLY A 78 -3.61 -2.88 -2.66
N GLY A 79 -4.54 -2.35 -3.43
CA GLY A 79 -5.74 -1.69 -2.93
C GLY A 79 -5.54 -0.23 -2.56
N ILE A 80 -6.57 0.36 -1.99
CA ILE A 80 -6.62 1.75 -1.50
C ILE A 80 -7.28 1.77 -0.14
N ASP A 81 -6.76 2.61 0.78
CA ASP A 81 -7.46 2.88 2.04
C ASP A 81 -8.81 3.54 1.78
N ASN A 82 -9.81 3.16 2.56
CA ASN A 82 -11.16 3.69 2.46
C ASN A 82 -11.82 3.48 1.09
N TRP A 83 -11.58 2.35 0.48
CA TRP A 83 -12.21 2.01 -0.78
C TRP A 83 -13.73 1.94 -0.63
N LEU A 84 -14.42 2.91 -1.21
CA LEU A 84 -15.86 2.94 -1.28
C LEU A 84 -16.29 2.27 -2.60
N MET A 85 -16.87 1.07 -2.51
CA MET A 85 -17.29 0.32 -3.67
C MET A 85 -18.79 0.42 -3.82
N PHE A 86 -19.21 1.10 -4.87
CA PHE A 86 -20.62 1.23 -5.23
C PHE A 86 -21.12 0.14 -6.18
N ASP A 87 -20.21 -0.61 -6.76
CA ASP A 87 -20.58 -1.64 -7.71
C ASP A 87 -20.86 -2.96 -7.00
N ASP A 88 -22.13 -3.24 -6.87
CA ASP A 88 -22.66 -4.49 -6.35
C ASP A 88 -22.93 -5.53 -7.46
N ASN A 89 -22.39 -5.32 -8.65
CA ASN A 89 -22.42 -6.31 -9.71
C ASN A 89 -21.62 -7.56 -9.31
N GLN A 90 -22.04 -8.19 -8.25
CA GLN A 90 -21.86 -9.62 -8.10
C GLN A 90 -22.66 -10.24 -9.25
N LYS A 91 -22.05 -10.37 -10.39
CA LYS A 91 -22.45 -11.44 -11.28
C LYS A 91 -22.18 -12.73 -10.51
N THR A 92 -23.16 -13.13 -9.76
CA THR A 92 -23.41 -14.53 -9.45
C THR A 92 -23.69 -15.19 -10.80
N ASN A 93 -22.66 -15.32 -11.60
CA ASN A 93 -22.71 -16.34 -12.62
C ASN A 93 -22.67 -17.63 -11.81
N ASN A 94 -23.62 -18.51 -12.07
CA ASN A 94 -23.59 -19.91 -11.63
C ASN A 94 -22.34 -20.64 -12.16
N ASP A 95 -21.42 -19.93 -12.70
CA ASP A 95 -20.09 -20.35 -13.06
C ASP A 95 -19.20 -20.16 -11.85
N SER A 96 -18.57 -21.24 -11.42
CA SER A 96 -17.64 -21.35 -10.30
C SER A 96 -16.38 -20.48 -10.42
N SER A 97 -16.37 -19.47 -11.25
CA SER A 97 -15.34 -18.46 -11.33
C SER A 97 -15.48 -17.48 -10.15
N THR A 98 -14.70 -17.68 -9.15
CA THR A 98 -14.52 -16.78 -8.02
C THR A 98 -14.13 -15.41 -8.55
N SER A 99 -15.08 -14.49 -8.59
CA SER A 99 -14.79 -13.09 -8.88
C SER A 99 -14.00 -12.49 -7.73
N TYR A 100 -12.70 -12.33 -7.90
CA TYR A 100 -11.82 -11.69 -6.93
C TYR A 100 -12.01 -10.17 -6.99
N ARG A 101 -13.05 -9.68 -6.36
CA ARG A 101 -13.43 -8.27 -6.45
C ARG A 101 -12.47 -7.32 -5.75
N TYR A 102 -11.97 -7.74 -4.59
CA TYR A 102 -11.20 -6.88 -3.70
C TYR A 102 -9.86 -7.48 -3.31
N PHE A 103 -9.82 -8.78 -3.18
CA PHE A 103 -8.67 -9.52 -2.71
C PHE A 103 -8.36 -10.64 -3.71
N ASN A 104 -7.14 -10.69 -4.19
CA ASN A 104 -6.70 -11.75 -5.09
C ASN A 104 -6.38 -13.02 -4.29
N ALA A 105 -7.38 -13.88 -4.14
CA ALA A 105 -7.22 -15.15 -3.44
C ALA A 105 -6.39 -16.19 -4.22
N ALA A 106 -6.15 -15.96 -5.51
CA ALA A 106 -5.28 -16.84 -6.31
C ALA A 106 -3.81 -16.67 -5.95
N ASN A 107 -3.42 -15.50 -5.45
CA ASN A 107 -2.05 -15.25 -5.03
C ASN A 107 -1.83 -15.76 -3.61
N GLN A 108 -1.61 -17.06 -3.48
CA GLN A 108 -1.41 -17.71 -2.19
C GLN A 108 -0.06 -17.32 -1.57
N PRO A 109 0.01 -17.12 -0.25
CA PRO A 109 1.27 -16.98 0.46
C PRO A 109 2.15 -18.21 0.30
N ALA A 110 3.47 -18.04 0.40
CA ALA A 110 4.39 -19.16 0.36
C ALA A 110 4.12 -20.14 1.52
N PRO A 111 3.86 -21.43 1.24
CA PRO A 111 3.44 -22.39 2.26
C PRO A 111 4.55 -22.84 3.21
N ASP A 112 5.80 -22.54 2.87
CA ASP A 112 7.00 -22.86 3.66
C ASP A 112 7.36 -21.80 4.70
N GLN A 113 6.51 -20.78 4.87
CA GLN A 113 6.72 -19.69 5.81
C GLN A 113 5.72 -19.76 6.95
N ASP A 114 6.19 -19.64 8.18
CA ASP A 114 5.33 -19.53 9.36
C ASP A 114 4.87 -18.10 9.56
N TYR A 115 3.62 -17.83 9.24
CA TYR A 115 2.99 -16.52 9.44
C TYR A 115 2.16 -16.51 10.70
N ALA A 116 2.43 -15.53 11.58
CA ALA A 116 1.65 -15.32 12.81
C ALA A 116 0.54 -14.28 12.62
N PHE A 117 0.78 -13.26 11.80
CA PHE A 117 -0.08 -12.11 11.66
C PHE A 117 -0.22 -11.69 10.20
N GLN A 118 -1.37 -11.12 9.90
CA GLN A 118 -1.64 -10.48 8.62
C GLN A 118 -1.59 -8.96 8.78
N SER A 119 -0.95 -8.28 7.86
CA SER A 119 -0.98 -6.84 7.78
C SER A 119 -1.21 -6.41 6.34
N LEU A 120 -2.08 -5.44 6.15
CA LEU A 120 -2.17 -4.77 4.87
C LEU A 120 -0.91 -3.92 4.71
N ALA A 121 -0.14 -4.22 3.69
CA ALA A 121 0.96 -3.38 3.29
C ALA A 121 0.46 -2.02 2.78
N VAL A 122 1.38 -1.17 2.44
CA VAL A 122 1.08 0.14 1.88
C VAL A 122 0.26 0.01 0.60
N ASN A 123 -0.74 0.87 0.45
CA ASN A 123 -1.62 0.89 -0.70
C ASN A 123 -0.86 1.09 -2.01
N LEU A 124 -1.22 0.31 -3.00
CA LEU A 124 -0.77 0.41 -4.37
C LEU A 124 -2.00 0.66 -5.24
N ARG A 125 -2.20 1.91 -5.66
CA ARG A 125 -3.36 2.32 -6.46
C ARG A 125 -3.33 1.66 -7.83
N GLY A 126 -4.51 1.31 -8.34
CA GLY A 126 -4.64 0.62 -9.63
C GLY A 126 -4.54 -0.90 -9.56
N PHE A 127 -4.26 -1.46 -8.39
CA PHE A 127 -4.21 -2.91 -8.16
C PHE A 127 -5.24 -3.33 -7.12
N ILE A 128 -5.78 -4.54 -7.27
CA ILE A 128 -6.60 -5.16 -6.22
C ILE A 128 -5.71 -5.55 -5.03
N GLN A 129 -6.31 -5.74 -3.87
CA GLN A 129 -5.58 -6.23 -2.71
C GLN A 129 -4.95 -7.61 -3.00
N ASN A 130 -3.77 -7.85 -2.43
CA ASN A 130 -2.98 -9.05 -2.66
C ASN A 130 -2.50 -9.20 -4.12
N ALA A 131 -2.14 -8.11 -4.77
CA ALA A 131 -1.42 -8.17 -6.05
C ALA A 131 -0.04 -8.85 -5.89
N ALA A 132 0.58 -8.66 -4.73
CA ALA A 132 1.76 -9.39 -4.28
C ALA A 132 1.69 -9.57 -2.75
N ASN A 133 2.37 -10.58 -2.22
CA ASN A 133 2.44 -10.81 -0.79
C ASN A 133 3.79 -11.38 -0.37
N GLY A 134 4.06 -11.34 0.93
CA GLY A 134 5.26 -11.88 1.54
C GLY A 134 5.57 -11.27 2.89
N ASN A 135 6.69 -11.65 3.47
CA ASN A 135 7.16 -11.10 4.74
C ASN A 135 7.90 -9.76 4.58
N ASN A 136 8.12 -9.30 3.36
CA ASN A 136 8.72 -8.00 3.06
C ASN A 136 7.85 -7.25 2.07
N SER A 137 7.73 -5.95 2.24
CA SER A 137 7.06 -5.06 1.29
C SER A 137 7.84 -3.76 1.10
N LEU A 138 7.81 -3.24 -0.10
CA LEU A 138 8.35 -1.93 -0.44
C LEU A 138 7.42 -1.24 -1.43
N VAL A 139 7.09 0.02 -1.17
CA VAL A 139 6.23 0.82 -2.05
C VAL A 139 6.81 2.21 -2.24
N ILE A 140 6.75 2.69 -3.46
CA ILE A 140 7.09 4.05 -3.87
C ILE A 140 5.85 4.65 -4.52
N ASN A 141 5.36 5.75 -3.96
CA ASN A 141 4.26 6.51 -4.52
C ASN A 141 4.77 7.89 -4.95
N SER A 142 4.40 8.31 -6.12
CA SER A 142 4.65 9.66 -6.63
C SER A 142 3.34 10.28 -7.09
N GLU A 143 3.10 11.50 -6.66
CA GLU A 143 1.83 12.17 -6.90
C GLU A 143 2.05 13.65 -7.23
N PHE A 144 1.52 14.08 -8.36
CA PHE A 144 1.44 15.49 -8.71
C PHE A 144 0.03 16.00 -8.43
N ARG A 145 -0.07 17.06 -7.66
CA ARG A 145 -1.32 17.69 -7.21
C ARG A 145 -1.42 19.10 -7.78
N LEU A 146 -2.38 19.30 -8.67
CA LEU A 146 -2.65 20.60 -9.30
C LEU A 146 -4.03 21.09 -8.90
N PRO A 147 -4.15 21.99 -7.92
CA PRO A 147 -5.37 22.76 -7.69
C PRO A 147 -5.57 23.72 -8.86
N VAL A 148 -6.35 23.30 -9.86
CA VAL A 148 -6.38 23.89 -11.20
C VAL A 148 -6.70 25.38 -11.14
N PHE A 149 -7.80 25.74 -10.52
CA PHE A 149 -8.29 27.12 -10.55
C PHE A 149 -7.47 28.07 -9.68
N THR A 150 -7.00 27.61 -8.52
CA THR A 150 -6.17 28.43 -7.62
C THR A 150 -4.75 28.60 -8.12
N THR A 151 -4.31 27.73 -9.02
CA THR A 151 -2.98 27.83 -9.67
C THR A 151 -3.02 28.73 -10.89
N LEU A 152 -4.10 28.66 -11.68
CA LEU A 152 -4.22 29.37 -12.95
C LEU A 152 -4.82 30.78 -12.83
N LEU A 153 -5.66 31.01 -11.81
CA LEU A 153 -6.35 32.28 -11.62
C LEU A 153 -5.70 33.08 -10.49
N ASP A 154 -5.41 34.35 -10.76
CA ASP A 154 -4.86 35.27 -9.75
C ASP A 154 -5.95 35.94 -8.88
N LYS A 155 -7.22 35.67 -9.16
CA LYS A 155 -8.35 36.22 -8.43
C LYS A 155 -8.85 35.28 -7.34
N PRO A 156 -9.30 35.83 -6.19
CA PRO A 156 -9.89 34.99 -5.14
C PRO A 156 -11.18 34.31 -5.64
N ILE A 157 -11.29 33.01 -5.39
CA ILE A 157 -12.41 32.19 -5.81
C ILE A 157 -13.35 32.01 -4.62
N ASN A 158 -14.54 32.57 -4.71
CA ASN A 158 -15.56 32.53 -3.64
C ASN A 158 -16.32 31.18 -3.60
N ASN A 159 -16.38 30.45 -4.72
CA ASN A 159 -17.03 29.16 -4.78
C ASN A 159 -16.11 28.08 -4.23
N ALA A 160 -16.52 27.42 -3.15
CA ALA A 160 -15.73 26.39 -2.48
C ALA A 160 -15.46 25.16 -3.34
N LEU A 161 -16.40 24.75 -4.19
CA LEU A 161 -16.24 23.61 -5.09
C LEU A 161 -15.17 23.87 -6.14
N VAL A 162 -15.21 25.04 -6.77
CA VAL A 162 -14.22 25.45 -7.78
C VAL A 162 -12.86 25.64 -7.14
N ARG A 163 -12.81 26.28 -5.97
CA ARG A 163 -11.55 26.50 -5.23
C ARG A 163 -10.84 25.20 -4.86
N ASN A 164 -11.61 24.18 -4.48
CA ASN A 164 -11.05 22.90 -4.03
C ASN A 164 -10.92 21.86 -5.13
N PHE A 165 -11.24 22.23 -6.39
CA PHE A 165 -11.08 21.31 -7.51
C PHE A 165 -9.59 21.08 -7.81
N GLN A 166 -9.16 19.84 -7.65
CA GLN A 166 -7.77 19.42 -7.82
C GLN A 166 -7.65 18.29 -8.83
N LEU A 167 -6.72 18.42 -9.75
CA LEU A 167 -6.29 17.35 -10.61
C LEU A 167 -5.08 16.64 -9.96
N THR A 168 -5.15 15.32 -9.85
CA THR A 168 -4.06 14.52 -9.26
C THR A 168 -3.62 13.47 -10.27
N GLN A 169 -2.32 13.43 -10.55
CA GLN A 169 -1.67 12.36 -11.30
C GLN A 169 -0.85 11.51 -10.33
N CYS A 170 -1.08 10.20 -10.37
CA CYS A 170 -0.42 9.24 -9.49
C CYS A 170 0.42 8.25 -10.29
N MET A 171 1.56 7.85 -9.73
CA MET A 171 2.37 6.73 -10.16
C MET A 171 2.83 5.95 -8.93
N ASP A 172 2.48 4.68 -8.90
CA ASP A 172 2.78 3.80 -7.77
C ASP A 172 3.59 2.60 -8.25
N LEU A 173 4.66 2.30 -7.52
CA LEU A 173 5.50 1.12 -7.70
C LEU A 173 5.51 0.35 -6.40
N GLY A 174 5.41 -0.97 -6.48
CA GLY A 174 5.43 -1.81 -5.29
C GLY A 174 5.98 -3.19 -5.55
N SER A 175 6.58 -3.76 -4.51
CA SER A 175 7.06 -5.12 -4.50
C SER A 175 6.82 -5.73 -3.12
N ALA A 176 6.41 -6.98 -3.08
CA ALA A 176 6.33 -7.78 -1.87
C ALA A 176 6.82 -9.21 -2.14
N GLY A 177 7.42 -9.84 -1.14
CA GLY A 177 7.95 -11.19 -1.27
C GLY A 177 8.62 -11.70 -0.01
N ASN A 178 9.17 -12.91 -0.10
CA ASN A 178 9.83 -13.59 1.03
C ASN A 178 11.36 -13.41 1.06
N GLY A 179 11.89 -12.51 0.25
CA GLY A 179 13.31 -12.12 0.19
C GLY A 179 13.47 -10.85 -0.61
N ALA A 180 14.63 -10.23 -0.54
CA ALA A 180 14.87 -8.91 -1.11
C ALA A 180 14.60 -8.81 -2.63
N TYR A 181 14.61 -9.93 -3.36
CA TYR A 181 14.52 -9.93 -4.82
C TYR A 181 13.63 -11.02 -5.42
N ASN A 182 12.92 -11.82 -4.60
CA ASN A 182 12.23 -13.02 -5.10
C ASN A 182 11.08 -12.76 -6.07
N ASN A 183 10.55 -11.55 -6.14
CA ASN A 183 9.35 -11.26 -6.92
C ASN A 183 9.51 -10.11 -7.92
N VAL A 184 10.73 -9.64 -8.18
CA VAL A 184 10.94 -8.54 -9.14
C VAL A 184 10.56 -8.95 -10.57
N SER A 185 10.62 -10.25 -10.88
CA SER A 185 10.27 -10.80 -12.20
C SER A 185 8.83 -11.33 -12.29
N ARG A 186 8.07 -11.32 -11.19
CA ARG A 186 6.68 -11.77 -11.23
C ARG A 186 5.79 -10.69 -11.84
N PRO A 187 4.85 -11.06 -12.72
CA PRO A 187 3.84 -10.12 -13.17
C PRO A 187 3.02 -9.62 -11.97
N SER A 188 2.68 -8.35 -11.97
CA SER A 188 1.90 -7.70 -10.90
C SER A 188 0.46 -8.24 -10.79
N ILE A 189 0.00 -8.97 -11.78
CA ILE A 189 -1.28 -9.67 -11.80
C ILE A 189 -1.03 -11.07 -12.30
N THR A 190 -1.20 -12.06 -11.42
CA THR A 190 -1.26 -13.46 -11.81
C THR A 190 -2.72 -13.83 -12.00
N TYR A 191 -3.14 -13.97 -13.24
CA TYR A 191 -4.45 -14.54 -13.55
C TYR A 191 -4.28 -16.04 -13.69
N THR A 192 -4.92 -16.79 -12.81
CA THR A 192 -5.03 -18.25 -12.95
C THR A 192 -6.37 -18.52 -13.62
N ASP A 193 -6.35 -18.87 -14.88
CA ASP A 193 -7.54 -19.39 -15.55
C ASP A 193 -7.90 -20.74 -14.91
N PRO A 194 -9.09 -20.90 -14.32
CA PRO A 194 -9.48 -22.15 -13.71
C PRO A 194 -9.60 -23.31 -14.72
N SER A 195 -9.53 -23.04 -16.02
CA SER A 195 -9.62 -24.02 -17.11
C SER A 195 -8.33 -24.22 -17.90
N GLY A 196 -7.22 -23.53 -17.53
CA GLY A 196 -5.99 -23.56 -18.31
C GLY A 196 -4.70 -23.63 -17.48
N PRO A 197 -3.56 -23.94 -18.11
CA PRO A 197 -2.28 -23.88 -17.45
C PRO A 197 -1.93 -22.42 -17.09
N THR A 198 -1.35 -22.22 -15.92
CA THR A 198 -0.79 -20.95 -15.47
C THR A 198 0.19 -20.38 -16.51
N VAL A 199 -0.10 -19.22 -17.03
CA VAL A 199 0.80 -18.46 -17.89
C VAL A 199 1.56 -17.44 -17.07
#